data_392dfddd8538d11d070a5a4c1aff533c
#
_entry.id   392dfddd8538d11d070a5a4c1aff533c
#
_cell.length_a   1.000
_cell.length_b   1.000
_cell.length_c   1.000
_cell.angle_alpha   90.00
_cell.angle_beta   90.00
_cell.angle_gamma   90.00
#
_symmetry.space_group_name_H-M   'P 1'
#
loop_
_entity.id
_entity.type
_entity.pdbx_description
1 polymer ?
#
loop_
_entity_poly.entity_id
_entity_poly.type
_entity_poly.pdbx_seq_one_letter_code
_entity_poly.pdbx_strand_id
1 'polypeptide(L)'
;MGARIFPLHFASRQPDLRTLHSGLVCLLLGLALRVAGNLTIVPFVTALGLVGTAFAYVLFALGLQVFARRRKVAGARTAWFRDAAQWHGVSAFVWLLLDAGLLFVGAITFLLHGGGDSQRDIDRHILGAGFITLLILGEGANLLPGFGAGPLRSQALVWATLLFGNAAAILRVGPLVLPRLVPGQGGELALSLSGLAGVLAVAVLGLNLRGRKSLGRSSATGQRLAPSAPR
;
A
#
# COMPACT_ATOMS: atom_id res chain seq x y z
N MET A 1 9.30 -14.43 -0.03
CA MET A 1 9.78 -13.59 -1.16
C MET A 1 9.62 -12.09 -0.89
N GLY A 2 8.49 -11.58 -0.42
CA GLY A 2 8.25 -10.15 -0.19
C GLY A 2 9.32 -9.42 0.62
N ALA A 3 9.81 -10.02 1.71
CA ALA A 3 10.84 -9.42 2.57
C ALA A 3 12.19 -9.12 1.86
N ARG A 4 12.49 -9.79 0.74
CA ARG A 4 13.68 -9.53 -0.07
C ARG A 4 13.43 -8.51 -1.17
N ILE A 5 12.21 -8.46 -1.70
CA ILE A 5 11.82 -7.57 -2.81
C ILE A 5 11.58 -6.15 -2.28
N PHE A 6 10.92 -6.01 -1.14
CA PHE A 6 10.56 -4.73 -0.56
C PHE A 6 11.74 -3.75 -0.37
N PRO A 7 12.92 -4.17 0.18
CA PRO A 7 14.07 -3.26 0.31
C PRO A 7 14.66 -2.81 -1.03
N LEU A 8 14.53 -3.62 -2.08
CA LEU A 8 15.02 -3.26 -3.41
C LEU A 8 14.18 -2.16 -4.05
N HIS A 9 12.85 -2.23 -3.91
CA HIS A 9 11.92 -1.30 -4.53
C HIS A 9 11.74 -0.01 -3.72
N PHE A 10 11.71 -0.10 -2.40
CA PHE A 10 11.51 1.05 -1.52
C PHE A 10 12.81 1.62 -0.94
N ALA A 11 13.98 1.14 -1.38
CA ALA A 11 15.29 1.56 -0.88
C ALA A 11 15.37 1.58 0.67
N SER A 12 14.58 0.70 1.33
CA SER A 12 14.59 0.54 2.77
C SER A 12 15.85 -0.20 3.25
N ARG A 13 16.08 -0.23 4.55
CA ARG A 13 17.12 -1.10 5.14
C ARG A 13 16.74 -2.58 4.96
N GLN A 14 17.71 -3.46 5.21
CA GLN A 14 17.42 -4.89 5.24
C GLN A 14 16.36 -5.18 6.32
N PRO A 15 15.32 -5.99 6.00
CA PRO A 15 14.26 -6.29 6.93
C PRO A 15 14.78 -7.12 8.10
N ASP A 16 14.24 -6.88 9.28
CA ASP A 16 14.46 -7.73 10.44
C ASP A 16 13.54 -8.95 10.36
N LEU A 17 14.13 -10.08 9.93
CA LEU A 17 13.38 -11.32 9.77
C LEU A 17 12.80 -11.86 11.08
N ARG A 18 13.46 -11.59 12.23
CA ARG A 18 12.94 -12.04 13.53
C ARG A 18 11.65 -11.33 13.86
N THR A 19 11.64 -10.01 13.74
CA THR A 19 10.44 -9.19 13.94
C THR A 19 9.32 -9.57 12.96
N LEU A 20 9.66 -9.85 11.69
CA LEU A 20 8.67 -10.31 10.70
C LEU A 20 8.07 -11.67 11.04
N HIS A 21 8.89 -12.65 11.51
CA HIS A 21 8.38 -13.94 11.95
C HIS A 21 7.47 -13.79 13.18
N SER A 22 7.87 -12.99 14.16
CA SER A 22 7.01 -12.68 15.32
C SER A 22 5.70 -12.04 14.88
N GLY A 23 5.74 -11.09 13.93
CA GLY A 23 4.55 -10.48 13.34
C GLY A 23 3.63 -11.52 12.66
N LEU A 24 4.20 -12.46 11.91
CA LEU A 24 3.44 -13.53 11.28
C LEU A 24 2.76 -14.45 12.32
N VAL A 25 3.49 -14.85 13.33
CA VAL A 25 2.92 -15.68 14.43
C VAL A 25 1.80 -14.92 15.14
N CYS A 26 2.02 -13.66 15.50
CA CYS A 26 0.99 -12.81 16.11
C CYS A 26 -0.24 -12.65 15.21
N LEU A 27 -0.06 -12.50 13.89
CA LEU A 27 -1.16 -12.41 12.94
C LEU A 27 -1.99 -13.70 12.92
N LEU A 28 -1.33 -14.84 12.77
CA LEU A 28 -2.01 -16.14 12.70
C LEU A 28 -2.76 -16.44 14.00
N LEU A 29 -2.14 -16.20 15.15
CA LEU A 29 -2.78 -16.37 16.46
C LEU A 29 -3.93 -15.37 16.65
N GLY A 30 -3.73 -14.11 16.29
CA GLY A 30 -4.77 -13.08 16.35
C GLY A 30 -5.99 -13.43 15.51
N LEU A 31 -5.79 -13.88 14.28
CA LEU A 31 -6.87 -14.32 13.41
C LEU A 31 -7.58 -15.56 13.94
N ALA A 32 -6.83 -16.56 14.43
CA ALA A 32 -7.41 -17.77 15.04
C ALA A 32 -8.26 -17.43 16.26
N LEU A 33 -7.79 -16.54 17.14
CA LEU A 33 -8.54 -16.07 18.31
C LEU A 33 -9.79 -15.28 17.89
N ARG A 34 -9.72 -14.43 16.87
CA ARG A 34 -10.91 -13.72 16.35
C ARG A 34 -11.97 -14.71 15.84
N VAL A 35 -11.55 -15.73 15.09
CA VAL A 35 -12.47 -16.78 14.61
C VAL A 35 -13.05 -17.57 15.78
N ALA A 36 -12.20 -18.05 16.68
CA ALA A 36 -12.64 -18.83 17.85
C ALA A 36 -13.60 -18.02 18.73
N GLY A 37 -13.25 -16.77 19.05
CA GLY A 37 -14.09 -15.90 19.88
C GLY A 37 -15.44 -15.58 19.23
N ASN A 38 -15.49 -15.42 17.91
CA ASN A 38 -16.76 -15.23 17.19
C ASN A 38 -17.62 -16.50 17.16
N LEU A 39 -17.01 -17.67 17.00
CA LEU A 39 -17.73 -18.96 17.01
C LEU A 39 -18.26 -19.33 18.41
N THR A 40 -17.49 -19.02 19.43
CA THR A 40 -17.86 -19.35 20.83
C THR A 40 -18.65 -18.23 21.52
N ILE A 41 -18.80 -17.07 20.84
CA ILE A 41 -19.48 -15.87 21.37
C ILE A 41 -18.82 -15.39 22.69
N VAL A 42 -17.50 -15.56 22.81
CA VAL A 42 -16.73 -15.09 23.96
C VAL A 42 -16.03 -13.77 23.66
N PRO A 43 -16.53 -12.63 24.17
CA PRO A 43 -16.02 -11.29 23.83
C PRO A 43 -14.53 -11.11 24.12
N PHE A 44 -14.06 -11.66 25.23
CA PHE A 44 -12.65 -11.57 25.63
C PHE A 44 -11.71 -12.22 24.63
N VAL A 45 -12.07 -13.38 24.07
CA VAL A 45 -11.26 -14.09 23.08
C VAL A 45 -11.19 -13.30 21.77
N THR A 46 -12.33 -12.75 21.34
CA THR A 46 -12.36 -11.86 20.15
C THR A 46 -11.50 -10.61 20.34
N ALA A 47 -11.62 -9.94 21.49
CA ALA A 47 -10.83 -8.75 21.80
C ALA A 47 -9.33 -9.07 21.83
N LEU A 48 -8.92 -10.17 22.43
CA LEU A 48 -7.53 -10.62 22.42
C LEU A 48 -7.03 -10.86 20.99
N GLY A 49 -7.87 -11.44 20.13
CA GLY A 49 -7.58 -11.62 18.71
C GLY A 49 -7.41 -10.30 17.94
N LEU A 50 -8.23 -9.28 18.25
CA LEU A 50 -8.09 -7.93 17.68
C LEU A 50 -6.76 -7.28 18.08
N VAL A 51 -6.41 -7.36 19.37
CA VAL A 51 -5.12 -6.84 19.88
C VAL A 51 -3.94 -7.58 19.24
N GLY A 52 -3.99 -8.90 19.12
CA GLY A 52 -2.96 -9.71 18.47
C GLY A 52 -2.76 -9.31 17.00
N THR A 53 -3.86 -9.08 16.27
CA THR A 53 -3.82 -8.62 14.89
C THR A 53 -3.23 -7.19 14.79
N ALA A 54 -3.65 -6.28 15.66
CA ALA A 54 -3.12 -4.92 15.71
C ALA A 54 -1.60 -4.91 15.96
N PHE A 55 -1.15 -5.72 16.92
CA PHE A 55 0.27 -5.87 17.24
C PHE A 55 1.07 -6.45 16.07
N ALA A 56 0.51 -7.42 15.34
CA ALA A 56 1.13 -7.97 14.15
C ALA A 56 1.38 -6.91 13.07
N TYR A 57 0.43 -6.01 12.83
CA TYR A 57 0.59 -4.93 11.84
C TYR A 57 1.71 -3.96 12.23
N VAL A 58 1.83 -3.64 13.51
CA VAL A 58 2.95 -2.84 14.01
C VAL A 58 4.28 -3.57 13.79
N LEU A 59 4.35 -4.87 14.11
CA LEU A 59 5.55 -5.67 13.90
C LEU A 59 5.93 -5.77 12.42
N PHE A 60 4.98 -5.85 11.49
CA PHE A 60 5.28 -5.81 10.06
C PHE A 60 5.87 -4.46 9.63
N ALA A 61 5.30 -3.35 10.07
CA ALA A 61 5.83 -2.03 9.75
C ALA A 61 7.25 -1.83 10.30
N LEU A 62 7.51 -2.29 11.52
CA LEU A 62 8.84 -2.24 12.16
C LEU A 62 9.82 -3.21 11.49
N GLY A 63 9.42 -4.45 11.26
CA GLY A 63 10.27 -5.50 10.68
C GLY A 63 10.68 -5.19 9.24
N LEU A 64 9.81 -4.59 8.43
CA LEU A 64 10.14 -4.11 7.10
C LEU A 64 10.91 -2.79 7.10
N GLN A 65 11.05 -2.14 8.24
CA GLN A 65 11.77 -0.87 8.41
C GLN A 65 11.29 0.22 7.43
N VAL A 66 9.99 0.27 7.16
CA VAL A 66 9.39 1.17 6.16
C VAL A 66 9.70 2.64 6.43
N PHE A 67 9.69 3.03 7.69
CA PHE A 67 9.94 4.40 8.15
C PHE A 67 11.41 4.63 8.55
N ALA A 68 12.27 3.62 8.44
CA ALA A 68 13.68 3.76 8.79
C ALA A 68 14.42 4.63 7.76
N ARG A 69 15.50 5.27 8.24
CA ARG A 69 16.35 6.12 7.40
C ARG A 69 16.91 5.30 6.24
N ARG A 70 16.60 5.69 5.02
CA ARG A 70 16.93 4.95 3.82
C ARG A 70 18.42 4.92 3.54
N ARG A 71 18.87 3.83 2.93
CA ARG A 71 20.25 3.67 2.49
C ARG A 71 20.53 4.70 1.38
N LYS A 72 21.59 5.49 1.50
CA LYS A 72 22.06 6.32 0.39
C LYS A 72 22.54 5.36 -0.72
N VAL A 73 21.77 5.26 -1.79
CA VAL A 73 22.21 4.55 -2.99
C VAL A 73 23.15 5.50 -3.73
N ALA A 74 24.41 5.09 -3.90
CA ALA A 74 25.38 5.86 -4.65
C ALA A 74 24.83 6.11 -6.08
N GLY A 75 24.75 7.39 -6.47
CA GLY A 75 24.24 7.79 -7.78
C GLY A 75 22.74 8.17 -7.84
N ALA A 76 21.93 7.88 -6.84
CA ALA A 76 20.56 8.36 -6.78
C ALA A 76 20.53 9.85 -6.43
N ARG A 77 20.58 10.71 -7.44
CA ARG A 77 20.50 12.18 -7.30
C ARG A 77 19.10 12.69 -6.90
N THR A 78 18.08 11.89 -7.01
CA THR A 78 16.71 12.28 -6.65
C THR A 78 16.48 12.06 -5.18
N ALA A 79 16.23 13.16 -4.47
CA ALA A 79 15.74 13.09 -3.11
C ALA A 79 14.49 12.18 -3.11
N TRP A 80 14.46 11.20 -2.22
CA TRP A 80 13.39 10.21 -2.13
C TRP A 80 11.98 10.82 -2.02
N PHE A 81 11.87 12.07 -1.53
CA PHE A 81 10.59 12.80 -1.50
C PHE A 81 10.01 13.11 -2.89
N ARG A 82 10.80 12.98 -3.96
CA ARG A 82 10.34 13.21 -5.34
C ARG A 82 9.84 11.95 -6.03
N ASP A 83 10.03 10.80 -5.41
CA ASP A 83 9.59 9.52 -5.96
C ASP A 83 8.21 9.14 -5.41
N ALA A 84 7.19 9.39 -6.21
CA ALA A 84 5.80 9.11 -5.86
C ALA A 84 5.53 7.62 -5.59
N ALA A 85 6.23 6.71 -6.25
CA ALA A 85 6.05 5.28 -6.04
C ALA A 85 6.44 4.87 -4.60
N GLN A 86 7.47 5.50 -4.05
CA GLN A 86 7.85 5.29 -2.64
C GLN A 86 6.79 5.79 -1.66
N TRP A 87 6.13 6.90 -2.00
CA TRP A 87 5.05 7.44 -1.17
C TRP A 87 3.81 6.55 -1.15
N HIS A 88 3.57 5.76 -2.20
CA HIS A 88 2.52 4.73 -2.15
C HIS A 88 2.81 3.71 -1.04
N GLY A 89 4.04 3.21 -0.95
CA GLY A 89 4.43 2.29 0.12
C GLY A 89 4.30 2.91 1.51
N VAL A 90 4.84 4.13 1.69
CA VAL A 90 4.71 4.86 2.97
C VAL A 90 3.24 5.04 3.34
N SER A 91 2.41 5.51 2.39
CA SER A 91 0.99 5.73 2.62
C SER A 91 0.25 4.43 2.95
N ALA A 92 0.56 3.33 2.24
CA ALA A 92 0.00 2.02 2.54
C ALA A 92 0.27 1.60 3.99
N PHE A 93 1.51 1.76 4.46
CA PHE A 93 1.85 1.41 5.86
C PHE A 93 1.27 2.39 6.88
N VAL A 94 1.05 3.64 6.53
CA VAL A 94 0.27 4.57 7.39
C VAL A 94 -1.16 4.06 7.56
N TRP A 95 -1.81 3.59 6.48
CA TRP A 95 -3.13 2.97 6.57
C TRP A 95 -3.12 1.70 7.42
N LEU A 96 -2.10 0.85 7.28
CA LEU A 96 -1.96 -0.37 8.10
C LEU A 96 -1.81 -0.04 9.60
N LEU A 97 -1.05 1.00 9.95
CA LEU A 97 -0.90 1.45 11.33
C LEU A 97 -2.16 2.13 11.88
N LEU A 98 -2.89 2.85 11.02
CA LEU A 98 -4.20 3.38 11.37
C LEU A 98 -5.17 2.24 11.71
N ASP A 99 -5.19 1.19 10.90
CA ASP A 99 -5.99 0.00 11.18
C ASP A 99 -5.60 -0.68 12.49
N ALA A 100 -4.28 -0.81 12.76
CA ALA A 100 -3.81 -1.33 14.05
C ALA A 100 -4.37 -0.52 15.23
N GLY A 101 -4.37 0.82 15.13
CA GLY A 101 -4.96 1.69 16.15
C GLY A 101 -6.47 1.48 16.31
N LEU A 102 -7.19 1.37 15.20
CA LEU A 102 -8.65 1.14 15.21
C LEU A 102 -9.02 -0.25 15.73
N LEU A 103 -8.24 -1.27 15.40
CA LEU A 103 -8.41 -2.63 15.96
C LEU A 103 -8.20 -2.65 17.48
N PHE A 104 -7.21 -1.90 17.97
CA PHE A 104 -6.97 -1.78 19.41
C PHE A 104 -8.12 -1.06 20.12
N VAL A 105 -8.59 0.07 19.57
CA VAL A 105 -9.80 0.78 20.09
C VAL A 105 -11.02 -0.14 19.99
N GLY A 106 -11.17 -0.85 18.85
CA GLY A 106 -12.24 -1.81 18.65
C GLY A 106 -12.23 -2.94 19.69
N ALA A 107 -11.07 -3.44 20.10
CA ALA A 107 -10.97 -4.43 21.17
C ALA A 107 -11.51 -3.91 22.50
N ILE A 108 -11.18 -2.67 22.85
CA ILE A 108 -11.68 -2.02 24.07
C ILE A 108 -13.20 -1.83 24.00
N THR A 109 -13.70 -1.27 22.89
CA THR A 109 -15.14 -1.05 22.72
C THR A 109 -15.93 -2.34 22.70
N PHE A 110 -15.36 -3.40 22.12
CA PHE A 110 -15.96 -4.73 22.10
C PHE A 110 -16.10 -5.32 23.50
N LEU A 111 -15.11 -5.15 24.38
CA LEU A 111 -15.17 -5.59 25.77
C LEU A 111 -16.19 -4.80 26.60
N LEU A 112 -16.34 -3.51 26.33
CA LEU A 112 -17.22 -2.63 27.12
C LEU A 112 -18.69 -2.68 26.69
N HIS A 113 -18.96 -2.85 25.39
CA HIS A 113 -20.32 -2.65 24.84
C HIS A 113 -20.82 -3.84 24.01
N GLY A 114 -20.03 -4.89 23.89
CA GLY A 114 -20.32 -5.97 22.93
C GLY A 114 -19.96 -5.59 21.49
N GLY A 115 -19.83 -6.58 20.62
CA GLY A 115 -19.36 -6.38 19.24
C GLY A 115 -20.44 -5.87 18.29
N GLY A 116 -20.02 -5.07 17.31
CA GLY A 116 -20.83 -4.66 16.16
C GLY A 116 -20.13 -5.02 14.82
N ASP A 117 -20.91 -5.17 13.75
CA ASP A 117 -20.39 -5.51 12.42
C ASP A 117 -19.55 -4.38 11.79
N SER A 118 -19.74 -3.12 12.28
CA SER A 118 -19.03 -1.94 11.76
C SER A 118 -17.50 -2.06 11.83
N GLN A 119 -16.96 -2.69 12.89
CA GLN A 119 -15.50 -2.86 13.01
C GLN A 119 -14.93 -3.77 11.91
N ARG A 120 -15.65 -4.78 11.48
CA ARG A 120 -15.22 -5.68 10.40
C ARG A 120 -15.19 -4.98 9.06
N ASP A 121 -16.16 -4.12 8.80
CA ASP A 121 -16.21 -3.33 7.57
C ASP A 121 -15.08 -2.31 7.48
N ILE A 122 -14.79 -1.63 8.60
CA ILE A 122 -13.66 -0.68 8.68
C ILE A 122 -12.34 -1.39 8.36
N ASP A 123 -12.03 -2.49 9.05
CA ASP A 123 -10.83 -3.32 8.87
C ASP A 123 -10.66 -3.73 7.39
N ARG A 124 -11.71 -4.30 6.77
CA ARG A 124 -11.67 -4.72 5.36
C ARG A 124 -11.36 -3.58 4.40
N HIS A 125 -11.95 -2.41 4.63
CA HIS A 125 -11.77 -1.27 3.74
C HIS A 125 -10.42 -0.59 3.93
N ILE A 126 -9.90 -0.53 5.14
CA ILE A 126 -8.54 -0.03 5.38
C ILE A 126 -7.51 -0.96 4.75
N LEU A 127 -7.62 -2.27 4.99
CA LEU A 127 -6.70 -3.23 4.38
C LEU A 127 -6.84 -3.27 2.86
N GLY A 128 -8.06 -3.32 2.32
CA GLY A 128 -8.29 -3.42 0.88
C GLY A 128 -7.94 -2.13 0.14
N ALA A 129 -8.61 -1.02 0.46
CA ALA A 129 -8.46 0.23 -0.26
C ALA A 129 -7.23 1.02 0.17
N GLY A 130 -6.94 1.05 1.49
CA GLY A 130 -5.83 1.82 2.03
C GLY A 130 -4.48 1.12 1.89
N PHE A 131 -4.34 -0.11 2.36
CA PHE A 131 -3.06 -0.80 2.40
C PHE A 131 -2.75 -1.53 1.07
N ILE A 132 -3.54 -2.54 0.72
CA ILE A 132 -3.23 -3.43 -0.41
C ILE A 132 -3.26 -2.67 -1.74
N THR A 133 -4.30 -1.88 -1.98
CA THR A 133 -4.44 -1.14 -3.24
C THR A 133 -3.31 -0.15 -3.45
N LEU A 134 -2.96 0.65 -2.44
CA LEU A 134 -1.85 1.59 -2.56
C LEU A 134 -0.50 0.88 -2.74
N LEU A 135 -0.30 -0.25 -2.07
CA LEU A 135 0.91 -1.04 -2.24
C LEU A 135 1.02 -1.58 -3.67
N ILE A 136 -0.06 -2.14 -4.22
CA ILE A 136 -0.10 -2.66 -5.60
C ILE A 136 0.12 -1.53 -6.61
N LEU A 137 -0.50 -0.37 -6.43
CA LEU A 137 -0.33 0.77 -7.34
C LEU A 137 1.11 1.30 -7.34
N GLY A 138 1.74 1.36 -6.16
CA GLY A 138 3.14 1.76 -6.02
C GLY A 138 4.11 0.77 -6.64
N GLU A 139 3.94 -0.53 -6.34
CA GLU A 139 4.75 -1.59 -6.93
C GLU A 139 4.52 -1.70 -8.44
N GLY A 140 3.28 -1.53 -8.90
CA GLY A 140 2.96 -1.49 -10.33
C GLY A 140 3.71 -0.38 -11.06
N ALA A 141 3.77 0.82 -10.49
CA ALA A 141 4.52 1.93 -11.07
C ALA A 141 6.04 1.64 -11.15
N ASN A 142 6.60 0.88 -10.20
CA ASN A 142 8.01 0.52 -10.17
C ASN A 142 8.36 -0.67 -11.08
N LEU A 143 7.53 -1.71 -11.09
CA LEU A 143 7.85 -2.99 -11.71
C LEU A 143 7.44 -3.07 -13.17
N LEU A 144 6.23 -2.58 -13.52
CA LEU A 144 5.67 -2.76 -14.86
C LEU A 144 6.53 -2.17 -15.98
N PRO A 145 7.24 -1.04 -15.80
CA PRO A 145 8.20 -0.57 -16.82
C PRO A 145 9.28 -1.60 -17.16
N GLY A 146 9.76 -2.36 -16.17
CA GLY A 146 10.77 -3.40 -16.35
C GLY A 146 10.25 -4.66 -17.04
N PHE A 147 8.94 -4.92 -17.04
CA PHE A 147 8.31 -6.07 -17.69
C PHE A 147 7.84 -5.80 -19.12
N GLY A 148 8.37 -4.79 -19.80
CA GLY A 148 8.07 -4.53 -21.20
C GLY A 148 6.94 -3.52 -21.44
N ALA A 149 6.37 -2.93 -20.40
CA ALA A 149 5.39 -1.84 -20.56
C ALA A 149 6.03 -0.53 -21.09
N GLY A 150 7.37 -0.48 -21.13
CA GLY A 150 8.10 0.73 -21.49
C GLY A 150 8.20 1.74 -20.34
N PRO A 151 8.97 2.84 -20.50
CA PRO A 151 9.16 3.82 -19.45
C PRO A 151 7.83 4.52 -19.12
N LEU A 152 7.65 4.89 -17.86
CA LEU A 152 6.52 5.70 -17.41
C LEU A 152 6.44 7.00 -18.21
N ARG A 153 5.22 7.37 -18.60
CA ARG A 153 4.97 8.59 -19.36
C ARG A 153 5.26 9.85 -18.56
N SER A 154 4.91 9.85 -17.28
CA SER A 154 5.05 11.03 -16.42
C SER A 154 5.05 10.67 -14.94
N GLN A 155 5.96 11.26 -14.18
CA GLN A 155 5.98 11.19 -12.73
C GLN A 155 4.75 11.88 -12.09
N ALA A 156 4.21 12.91 -12.74
CA ALA A 156 2.99 13.59 -12.27
C ALA A 156 1.77 12.64 -12.27
N LEU A 157 1.68 11.70 -13.23
CA LEU A 157 0.63 10.70 -13.24
C LEU A 157 0.79 9.68 -12.09
N VAL A 158 2.01 9.38 -11.64
CA VAL A 158 2.23 8.54 -10.45
C VAL A 158 1.74 9.27 -9.20
N TRP A 159 2.00 10.58 -9.08
CA TRP A 159 1.44 11.41 -8.00
C TRP A 159 -0.09 11.47 -8.04
N ALA A 160 -0.68 11.62 -9.22
CA ALA A 160 -2.13 11.60 -9.39
C ALA A 160 -2.72 10.24 -8.95
N THR A 161 -2.07 9.12 -9.29
CA THR A 161 -2.45 7.78 -8.84
C THR A 161 -2.44 7.69 -7.31
N LEU A 162 -1.40 8.21 -6.65
CA LEU A 162 -1.30 8.26 -5.19
C LEU A 162 -2.43 9.08 -4.57
N LEU A 163 -2.70 10.26 -5.15
CA LEU A 163 -3.76 11.16 -4.67
C LEU A 163 -5.13 10.49 -4.76
N PHE A 164 -5.49 9.95 -5.92
CA PHE A 164 -6.77 9.27 -6.13
C PHE A 164 -6.91 8.00 -5.28
N GLY A 165 -5.82 7.23 -5.12
CA GLY A 165 -5.83 6.05 -4.26
C GLY A 165 -6.10 6.40 -2.79
N ASN A 166 -5.42 7.43 -2.25
CA ASN A 166 -5.69 7.90 -0.90
C ASN A 166 -7.08 8.53 -0.77
N ALA A 167 -7.53 9.30 -1.76
CA ALA A 167 -8.88 9.86 -1.75
C ALA A 167 -9.94 8.74 -1.71
N ALA A 168 -9.76 7.67 -2.49
CA ALA A 168 -10.65 6.52 -2.46
C ALA A 168 -10.70 5.88 -1.06
N ALA A 169 -9.54 5.68 -0.41
CA ALA A 169 -9.47 5.12 0.93
C ALA A 169 -10.12 6.05 1.98
N ILE A 170 -9.82 7.36 1.95
CA ILE A 170 -10.41 8.35 2.87
C ILE A 170 -11.94 8.41 2.73
N LEU A 171 -12.42 8.51 1.50
CA LEU A 171 -13.86 8.59 1.22
C LEU A 171 -14.60 7.31 1.60
N ARG A 172 -13.92 6.16 1.56
CA ARG A 172 -14.50 4.87 1.94
C ARG A 172 -14.51 4.65 3.44
N VAL A 173 -13.41 4.97 4.12
CA VAL A 173 -13.20 4.70 5.55
C VAL A 173 -13.76 5.83 6.43
N GLY A 174 -13.62 7.08 5.98
CA GLY A 174 -14.01 8.26 6.75
C GLY A 174 -15.43 8.21 7.31
N PRO A 175 -16.48 7.96 6.50
CA PRO A 175 -17.85 7.85 6.98
C PRO A 175 -18.07 6.71 7.98
N LEU A 176 -17.31 5.63 7.87
CA LEU A 176 -17.41 4.47 8.78
C LEU A 176 -16.76 4.75 10.14
N VAL A 177 -15.63 5.46 10.16
CA VAL A 177 -14.90 5.80 11.40
C VAL A 177 -15.49 7.01 12.09
N LEU A 178 -15.96 7.99 11.31
CA LEU A 178 -16.46 9.28 11.81
C LEU A 178 -17.90 9.54 11.35
N PRO A 179 -18.87 8.67 11.68
CA PRO A 179 -20.25 8.81 11.18
C PRO A 179 -20.93 10.10 11.65
N ARG A 180 -20.47 10.69 12.76
CA ARG A 180 -20.98 11.97 13.27
C ARG A 180 -20.56 13.17 12.44
N LEU A 181 -19.41 13.09 11.74
CA LEU A 181 -18.90 14.17 10.89
C LEU A 181 -19.50 14.15 9.48
N VAL A 182 -19.94 12.98 9.03
CA VAL A 182 -20.49 12.79 7.67
C VAL A 182 -21.80 12.00 7.76
N PRO A 183 -22.86 12.61 8.33
CA PRO A 183 -24.13 11.91 8.54
C PRO A 183 -24.97 11.77 7.27
N GLY A 184 -25.76 10.72 7.18
CA GLY A 184 -26.81 10.53 6.18
C GLY A 184 -26.31 10.58 4.73
N GLN A 185 -26.95 11.40 3.90
CA GLN A 185 -26.64 11.52 2.46
C GLN A 185 -25.17 11.88 2.16
N GLY A 186 -24.50 12.61 3.05
CA GLY A 186 -23.07 12.91 2.91
C GLY A 186 -22.20 11.65 2.95
N GLY A 187 -22.55 10.69 3.82
CA GLY A 187 -21.88 9.39 3.89
C GLY A 187 -22.07 8.56 2.63
N GLU A 188 -23.29 8.49 2.11
CA GLU A 188 -23.58 7.75 0.86
C GLU A 188 -22.87 8.38 -0.34
N LEU A 189 -22.84 9.69 -0.44
CA LEU A 189 -22.11 10.41 -1.47
C LEU A 189 -20.61 10.13 -1.38
N ALA A 190 -20.01 10.18 -0.19
CA ALA A 190 -18.61 9.87 0.02
C ALA A 190 -18.27 8.42 -0.42
N LEU A 191 -19.11 7.45 -0.04
CA LEU A 191 -18.97 6.07 -0.47
C LEU A 191 -19.04 5.90 -2.00
N SER A 192 -19.95 6.59 -2.66
CA SER A 192 -20.09 6.57 -4.13
C SER A 192 -18.87 7.19 -4.80
N LEU A 193 -18.41 8.35 -4.32
CA LEU A 193 -17.21 9.03 -4.81
C LEU A 193 -15.93 8.23 -4.57
N SER A 194 -15.89 7.38 -3.52
CA SER A 194 -14.75 6.51 -3.26
C SER A 194 -14.52 5.52 -4.39
N GLY A 195 -15.59 4.95 -4.95
CA GLY A 195 -15.52 4.05 -6.10
C GLY A 195 -14.97 4.76 -7.34
N LEU A 196 -15.47 5.97 -7.63
CA LEU A 196 -14.97 6.78 -8.74
C LEU A 196 -13.48 7.11 -8.59
N ALA A 197 -13.06 7.54 -7.39
CA ALA A 197 -11.66 7.83 -7.11
C ALA A 197 -10.77 6.60 -7.30
N GLY A 198 -11.21 5.41 -6.87
CA GLY A 198 -10.50 4.15 -7.08
C GLY A 198 -10.34 3.80 -8.57
N VAL A 199 -11.41 3.93 -9.35
CA VAL A 199 -11.35 3.74 -10.81
C VAL A 199 -10.39 4.73 -11.46
N LEU A 200 -10.43 6.01 -11.07
CA LEU A 200 -9.50 7.02 -11.58
C LEU A 200 -8.04 6.69 -11.22
N ALA A 201 -7.75 6.20 -10.02
CA ALA A 201 -6.40 5.79 -9.64
C ALA A 201 -5.85 4.71 -10.59
N VAL A 202 -6.64 3.67 -10.86
CA VAL A 202 -6.24 2.58 -11.78
C VAL A 202 -6.14 3.06 -13.22
N ALA A 203 -7.10 3.87 -13.68
CA ALA A 203 -7.11 4.42 -15.04
C ALA A 203 -5.89 5.32 -15.30
N VAL A 204 -5.55 6.20 -14.34
CA VAL A 204 -4.37 7.07 -14.44
C VAL A 204 -3.08 6.26 -14.48
N LEU A 205 -2.95 5.20 -13.67
CA LEU A 205 -1.82 4.28 -13.75
C LEU A 205 -1.76 3.60 -15.12
N GLY A 206 -2.88 3.08 -15.62
CA GLY A 206 -2.97 2.47 -16.95
C GLY A 206 -2.58 3.41 -18.09
N LEU A 207 -3.00 4.68 -18.01
CA LEU A 207 -2.61 5.72 -18.98
C LEU A 207 -1.10 6.03 -18.88
N ASN A 208 -0.54 6.00 -17.69
CA ASN A 208 0.89 6.24 -17.47
C ASN A 208 1.76 5.11 -18.03
N LEU A 209 1.27 3.88 -18.00
CA LEU A 209 1.94 2.69 -18.53
C LEU A 209 1.82 2.57 -20.06
N ARG A 210 0.85 3.22 -20.70
CA ARG A 210 0.79 3.35 -22.15
C ARG A 210 1.85 4.34 -22.64
N GLY A 211 3.14 4.01 -22.38
CA GLY A 211 4.28 4.77 -22.80
C GLY A 211 4.20 5.10 -24.30
N ARG A 212 4.74 6.24 -24.72
CA ARG A 212 4.99 6.56 -26.13
C ARG A 212 5.65 5.33 -26.76
N LYS A 213 4.94 4.61 -27.64
CA LYS A 213 5.62 3.75 -28.63
C LYS A 213 6.73 4.62 -29.17
N SER A 214 7.97 4.29 -28.90
CA SER A 214 9.09 4.94 -29.56
C SER A 214 8.86 4.68 -31.04
N LEU A 215 8.31 5.68 -31.72
CA LEU A 215 8.30 5.70 -33.17
C LEU A 215 9.75 5.46 -33.54
N GLY A 216 10.00 4.25 -34.09
CA GLY A 216 11.31 3.73 -34.33
C GLY A 216 12.26 4.79 -34.89
N ARG A 217 13.13 5.27 -34.05
CA ARG A 217 14.43 5.68 -34.50
C ARG A 217 15.15 4.39 -34.85
N SER A 218 14.81 3.87 -36.03
CA SER A 218 15.75 3.11 -36.86
C SER A 218 16.94 4.07 -37.08
N SER A 219 17.82 4.16 -36.12
CA SER A 219 19.18 4.61 -36.34
C SER A 219 19.83 3.52 -37.17
N ALA A 220 19.53 3.57 -38.48
CA ALA A 220 20.46 3.09 -39.48
C ALA A 220 21.74 3.94 -39.31
N THR A 221 22.43 3.72 -38.19
CA THR A 221 23.81 4.10 -38.05
C THR A 221 24.55 3.15 -38.96
N GLY A 222 24.64 3.57 -40.24
CA GLY A 222 25.55 2.98 -41.19
C GLY A 222 26.92 2.89 -40.54
N GLN A 223 27.26 1.68 -40.14
CA GLN A 223 28.62 1.29 -39.82
C GLN A 223 29.43 1.55 -41.07
N ARG A 224 29.93 2.78 -41.23
CA ARG A 224 31.00 3.08 -42.23
C ARG A 224 32.16 2.25 -41.76
N LEU A 225 32.30 1.09 -42.42
CA LEU A 225 33.54 0.33 -42.44
C LEU A 225 34.65 1.30 -42.87
N ALA A 226 35.54 1.63 -41.94
CA ALA A 226 36.75 2.35 -42.27
C ALA A 226 37.57 1.50 -43.25
N PRO A 227 38.03 2.06 -44.37
CA PRO A 227 38.90 1.32 -45.27
C PRO A 227 40.20 1.01 -44.55
N SER A 228 40.58 -0.28 -44.57
CA SER A 228 41.88 -0.77 -44.10
C SER A 228 43.00 -0.09 -44.88
N ALA A 229 43.89 0.62 -44.18
CA ALA A 229 45.10 1.16 -44.76
C ALA A 229 46.00 0.01 -45.22
N PRO A 230 46.59 0.08 -46.45
CA PRO A 230 47.58 -0.86 -46.90
C PRO A 230 48.91 -0.63 -46.17
N ARG A 231 49.63 -1.73 -45.93
CA ARG A 231 50.99 -1.75 -45.37
C ARG A 231 52.02 -1.14 -46.33
#